data_bd7c325d75c2cfa534f82086749eba2c
#
_entry.id   bd7c325d75c2cfa534f82086749eba2c
#
_cell.length_a   1.000
_cell.length_b   1.000
_cell.length_c   1.000
_cell.angle_alpha   90.00
_cell.angle_beta   90.00
_cell.angle_gamma   90.00
#
_symmetry.space_group_name_H-M   'P 1'
#
loop_
_entity.id
_entity.type
_entity.pdbx_description
1 polymer ?
#
loop_
_entity_poly.entity_id
_entity_poly.type
_entity_poly.pdbx_seq_one_letter_code
_entity_poly.pdbx_strand_id
1 'polypeptide(L)'
;MRRRTPSQERASLNLFACITPPYLSSIFTRKTFIVQATTMTNNTSPYSIGLEKTSANHTALSPLSFIAKAAAVYPERIALIHGERRISWAETYVRCRRLASALQRRGIGAGDTVSVMAPNIPAMYEVSFGVPMAGAVLNTLNIRLDSDALAFQLEHSETRVLITDCEFSKTISGTLALLKQPPLVIDIEDILGEGGERLGQVEYEDFLLEGDPDFEWQLPADEWDPITLNYTSGTTGNPKGVVYHHRGAYLNAISNIVSWSMPQHSVYLWTLPMFHCNGWCFPWTMAANAGTNVCMRRVDAAQIFASIQTHRVTHMCAAPIVYNMLIDKQPAEGLAIDHVVSGFIAGAAPPASTILGMERLGFNITHVYGLTETYGPASVCAKHEHWATLPLGERVRLNGRQGVASLMQEELTVRDPLTLKPVPWDSETIGEIMFRGNITMKGYLKNPAATEEAFAGGWFHTGDLAVVDPDGYIKIKDRSKDVIISGGENISSIEVEDILYRHPAVEVAAVVAKPDPKWGEVPCAYIQLKPGASATEEEIRSFCREHLAHFKVPKSVVFGQIPRTSTGKLQKFKLRG
;
A
#
# COMPACT_ATOMS: atom_id res chain seq x y z
N MET A 1 -29.69 46.31 -53.75
CA MET A 1 -31.14 46.44 -53.43
C MET A 1 -31.35 46.14 -51.95
N ARG A 2 -31.84 47.16 -51.27
CA ARG A 2 -32.65 47.21 -50.02
C ARG A 2 -32.13 46.42 -48.82
N ARG A 3 -31.51 47.07 -47.79
CA ARG A 3 -32.10 47.86 -46.67
C ARG A 3 -32.91 46.94 -45.74
N ARG A 4 -32.73 46.88 -44.42
CA ARG A 4 -32.46 47.89 -43.39
C ARG A 4 -32.00 47.23 -42.08
N THR A 5 -31.11 47.86 -41.40
CA THR A 5 -30.92 47.95 -39.94
C THR A 5 -32.08 48.77 -39.29
N PRO A 6 -32.12 49.14 -37.95
CA PRO A 6 -31.29 48.83 -36.80
C PRO A 6 -32.11 48.84 -35.47
N SER A 7 -31.40 48.76 -34.37
CA SER A 7 -31.44 49.60 -33.13
C SER A 7 -31.58 48.76 -31.85
N GLN A 8 -30.73 48.93 -31.00
CA GLN A 8 -30.28 49.84 -29.92
C GLN A 8 -30.47 49.21 -28.57
N GLU A 9 -29.37 49.03 -27.89
CA GLU A 9 -28.83 49.72 -26.70
C GLU A 9 -29.55 49.50 -25.37
N ARG A 10 -28.84 48.95 -24.41
CA ARG A 10 -28.20 49.57 -23.23
C ARG A 10 -27.81 48.51 -22.23
N ALA A 11 -26.59 48.36 -21.97
CA ALA A 11 -25.79 48.96 -20.89
C ALA A 11 -26.05 48.40 -19.50
N SER A 12 -25.03 47.77 -19.04
CA SER A 12 -24.30 47.92 -17.77
C SER A 12 -24.68 47.10 -16.56
N LEU A 13 -23.62 46.64 -16.00
CA LEU A 13 -23.20 46.44 -14.60
C LEU A 13 -23.11 45.02 -14.07
N ASN A 14 -21.88 44.65 -13.96
CA ASN A 14 -21.23 43.83 -12.94
C ASN A 14 -22.10 43.27 -11.81
N LEU A 15 -22.08 41.94 -11.70
CA LEU A 15 -21.96 41.29 -10.39
C LEU A 15 -21.22 39.95 -10.61
N PHE A 16 -19.99 39.86 -10.15
CA PHE A 16 -19.32 38.58 -9.92
C PHE A 16 -20.10 37.88 -8.83
N ALA A 17 -20.96 36.93 -9.20
CA ALA A 17 -21.51 35.95 -8.29
C ALA A 17 -20.70 34.66 -8.48
N CYS A 18 -20.04 34.25 -7.42
CA CYS A 18 -19.43 32.92 -7.29
C CYS A 18 -20.44 31.85 -7.70
N ILE A 19 -20.16 31.19 -8.81
CA ILE A 19 -20.89 29.99 -9.23
C ILE A 19 -20.22 28.83 -8.54
N THR A 20 -20.75 28.41 -7.39
CA THR A 20 -20.56 27.05 -6.88
C THR A 20 -21.26 26.09 -7.84
N PRO A 21 -20.61 25.04 -8.32
CA PRO A 21 -21.26 24.07 -9.20
C PRO A 21 -22.28 23.24 -8.40
N PRO A 22 -23.55 23.21 -8.79
CA PRO A 22 -24.59 22.44 -8.10
C PRO A 22 -24.69 21.01 -8.66
N TYR A 23 -23.59 20.25 -8.69
CA TYR A 23 -23.65 18.93 -9.33
C TYR A 23 -23.33 17.74 -8.41
N LEU A 24 -23.39 17.89 -7.10
CA LEU A 24 -23.20 16.75 -6.19
C LEU A 24 -24.29 16.54 -5.12
N SER A 25 -25.36 17.35 -5.10
CA SER A 25 -26.39 17.23 -4.04
C SER A 25 -27.68 16.51 -4.43
N SER A 26 -27.84 16.02 -5.65
CA SER A 26 -29.13 15.47 -6.12
C SER A 26 -29.17 13.95 -6.37
N ILE A 27 -28.11 13.19 -6.09
CA ILE A 27 -28.11 11.73 -6.35
C ILE A 27 -28.36 10.88 -5.08
N PHE A 28 -28.32 11.45 -3.89
CA PHE A 28 -28.54 10.69 -2.64
C PHE A 28 -29.73 11.18 -1.83
N THR A 29 -30.95 11.07 -2.37
CA THR A 29 -32.15 11.05 -1.52
C THR A 29 -32.35 9.64 -0.98
N ARG A 30 -32.31 9.54 0.34
CA ARG A 30 -32.52 8.36 1.18
C ARG A 30 -33.63 7.44 0.66
N LYS A 31 -33.34 6.18 0.41
CA LYS A 31 -34.29 5.10 0.65
C LYS A 31 -33.69 4.17 1.70
N THR A 32 -34.29 4.21 2.88
CA THR A 32 -34.13 3.21 3.93
C THR A 32 -34.51 1.86 3.34
N PHE A 33 -33.57 0.95 3.16
CA PHE A 33 -33.88 -0.42 2.77
C PHE A 33 -34.39 -1.17 4.02
N ILE A 34 -35.71 -1.19 4.17
CA ILE A 34 -36.37 -2.23 4.94
C ILE A 34 -36.35 -3.48 4.06
N VAL A 35 -35.66 -4.51 4.51
CA VAL A 35 -35.76 -5.85 3.88
C VAL A 35 -37.14 -6.38 4.20
N GLN A 36 -38.12 -6.04 3.38
CA GLN A 36 -39.38 -6.80 3.29
C GLN A 36 -39.13 -7.95 2.31
N ALA A 37 -39.33 -9.16 2.79
CA ALA A 37 -39.47 -10.32 1.94
C ALA A 37 -40.61 -10.07 0.94
N THR A 38 -40.24 -9.65 -0.27
CA THR A 38 -41.19 -9.45 -1.36
C THR A 38 -41.33 -10.78 -2.10
N THR A 39 -42.51 -11.33 -2.05
CA THR A 39 -43.02 -12.33 -3.02
C THR A 39 -42.59 -11.92 -4.41
N MET A 40 -41.83 -12.80 -5.07
CA MET A 40 -41.42 -12.63 -6.46
C MET A 40 -42.67 -12.56 -7.35
N THR A 41 -43.07 -11.36 -7.71
CA THR A 41 -43.84 -11.16 -8.93
C THR A 41 -42.88 -11.29 -10.09
N ASN A 42 -43.11 -12.24 -10.99
CA ASN A 42 -42.38 -12.43 -12.26
C ASN A 42 -42.57 -11.20 -13.16
N ASN A 43 -42.02 -10.08 -12.79
CA ASN A 43 -41.90 -8.92 -13.67
C ASN A 43 -40.50 -8.97 -14.31
N THR A 44 -40.33 -9.88 -15.26
CA THR A 44 -39.09 -9.98 -16.06
C THR A 44 -38.96 -8.71 -16.90
N SER A 45 -38.03 -7.85 -16.47
CA SER A 45 -37.66 -6.67 -17.26
C SER A 45 -37.26 -7.10 -18.67
N PRO A 46 -37.66 -6.37 -19.75
CA PRO A 46 -37.18 -6.65 -21.09
C PRO A 46 -35.66 -6.71 -21.21
N TYR A 47 -34.94 -6.06 -20.30
CA TYR A 47 -33.47 -6.10 -20.20
C TYR A 47 -32.89 -7.35 -19.54
N SER A 48 -33.71 -8.34 -19.18
CA SER A 48 -33.29 -9.63 -18.65
C SER A 48 -33.74 -10.82 -19.46
N ILE A 49 -34.41 -10.60 -20.62
CA ILE A 49 -34.92 -11.68 -21.48
C ILE A 49 -33.89 -11.93 -22.60
N GLY A 50 -33.25 -13.11 -22.56
CA GLY A 50 -32.24 -13.50 -23.56
C GLY A 50 -30.95 -12.69 -23.48
N LEU A 51 -30.67 -12.05 -22.32
CA LEU A 51 -29.50 -11.21 -22.05
C LEU A 51 -28.69 -11.74 -20.87
N GLU A 52 -28.68 -13.05 -20.70
CA GLU A 52 -27.93 -13.73 -19.64
C GLU A 52 -26.42 -13.62 -19.91
N LYS A 53 -25.64 -13.79 -18.85
CA LYS A 53 -24.18 -13.91 -18.93
C LYS A 53 -23.81 -15.17 -19.72
N THR A 54 -22.94 -15.01 -20.68
CA THR A 54 -22.36 -16.11 -21.48
C THR A 54 -20.85 -15.99 -21.50
N SER A 55 -20.13 -17.01 -21.93
CA SER A 55 -18.68 -16.95 -22.14
C SER A 55 -18.23 -15.88 -23.14
N ALA A 56 -19.15 -15.40 -24.00
CA ALA A 56 -18.86 -14.36 -24.96
C ALA A 56 -18.87 -12.94 -24.38
N ASN A 57 -19.64 -12.72 -23.30
CA ASN A 57 -19.87 -11.38 -22.76
C ASN A 57 -19.54 -11.23 -21.29
N HIS A 58 -19.11 -12.30 -20.61
CA HIS A 58 -18.75 -12.29 -19.20
C HIS A 58 -17.57 -13.22 -18.90
N THR A 59 -16.61 -12.72 -18.15
CA THR A 59 -15.53 -13.49 -17.53
C THR A 59 -15.21 -12.89 -16.17
N ALA A 60 -14.74 -13.71 -15.24
CA ALA A 60 -14.34 -13.24 -13.91
C ALA A 60 -13.15 -12.27 -14.00
N LEU A 61 -13.19 -11.17 -13.28
CA LEU A 61 -12.07 -10.24 -13.14
C LEU A 61 -10.95 -10.92 -12.36
N SER A 62 -9.80 -11.11 -13.00
CA SER A 62 -8.61 -11.66 -12.38
C SER A 62 -7.36 -11.03 -12.99
N PRO A 63 -6.38 -10.58 -12.16
CA PRO A 63 -5.15 -9.99 -12.67
C PRO A 63 -4.28 -11.01 -13.41
N LEU A 64 -4.57 -12.31 -13.33
CA LEU A 64 -3.85 -13.35 -14.05
C LEU A 64 -3.94 -13.17 -15.57
N SER A 65 -5.02 -12.56 -16.07
CA SER A 65 -5.16 -12.26 -17.50
C SER A 65 -4.14 -11.25 -18.02
N PHE A 66 -3.53 -10.43 -17.15
CA PHE A 66 -2.61 -9.38 -17.56
C PHE A 66 -1.29 -9.94 -18.09
N ILE A 67 -0.70 -10.93 -17.38
CA ILE A 67 0.57 -11.52 -17.81
C ILE A 67 0.40 -12.31 -19.12
N ALA A 68 -0.72 -12.99 -19.30
CA ALA A 68 -1.03 -13.69 -20.56
C ALA A 68 -1.10 -12.72 -21.73
N LYS A 69 -1.76 -11.56 -21.54
CA LYS A 69 -1.83 -10.50 -22.57
C LYS A 69 -0.46 -9.86 -22.82
N ALA A 70 0.31 -9.57 -21.78
CA ALA A 70 1.66 -9.02 -21.92
C ALA A 70 2.56 -9.97 -22.72
N ALA A 71 2.53 -11.26 -22.41
CA ALA A 71 3.31 -12.28 -23.12
C ALA A 71 2.86 -12.47 -24.57
N ALA A 72 1.55 -12.39 -24.84
CA ALA A 72 1.02 -12.55 -26.21
C ALA A 72 1.32 -11.35 -27.11
N VAL A 73 1.28 -10.12 -26.57
CA VAL A 73 1.41 -8.89 -27.37
C VAL A 73 2.89 -8.41 -27.41
N TYR A 74 3.63 -8.63 -26.33
CA TYR A 74 5.00 -8.12 -26.17
C TYR A 74 5.97 -9.23 -25.72
N PRO A 75 6.03 -10.39 -26.42
CA PRO A 75 6.77 -11.59 -25.98
C PRO A 75 8.25 -11.30 -25.69
N GLU A 76 8.91 -10.53 -26.54
CA GLU A 76 10.36 -10.25 -26.47
C GLU A 76 10.69 -9.10 -25.52
N ARG A 77 9.70 -8.36 -25.04
CA ARG A 77 9.96 -7.25 -24.13
C ARG A 77 10.41 -7.78 -22.77
N ILE A 78 11.44 -7.13 -22.22
CA ILE A 78 11.95 -7.49 -20.89
C ILE A 78 10.90 -7.18 -19.82
N ALA A 79 10.49 -8.23 -19.12
CA ALA A 79 9.59 -8.17 -17.97
C ALA A 79 10.34 -7.94 -16.66
N LEU A 80 11.47 -8.67 -16.48
CA LEU A 80 12.25 -8.66 -15.24
C LEU A 80 13.74 -8.45 -15.54
N ILE A 81 14.37 -7.60 -14.72
CA ILE A 81 15.81 -7.38 -14.66
C ILE A 81 16.28 -7.74 -13.26
N HIS A 82 17.27 -8.64 -13.15
CA HIS A 82 17.86 -9.05 -11.88
C HIS A 82 19.37 -9.24 -12.05
N GLY A 83 20.15 -8.28 -11.60
CA GLY A 83 21.57 -8.21 -11.96
C GLY A 83 21.74 -8.14 -13.48
N GLU A 84 22.49 -9.08 -14.03
CA GLU A 84 22.69 -9.23 -15.48
C GLU A 84 21.56 -10.05 -16.17
N ARG A 85 20.74 -10.74 -15.39
CA ARG A 85 19.65 -11.55 -15.94
C ARG A 85 18.54 -10.67 -16.49
N ARG A 86 18.09 -10.98 -17.70
CA ARG A 86 17.00 -10.32 -18.43
C ARG A 86 15.99 -11.40 -18.81
N ILE A 87 14.76 -11.28 -18.32
CA ILE A 87 13.69 -12.25 -18.55
C ILE A 87 12.60 -11.55 -19.31
N SER A 88 12.19 -12.09 -20.47
CA SER A 88 11.13 -11.52 -21.29
C SER A 88 9.73 -11.84 -20.73
N TRP A 89 8.70 -11.17 -21.26
CA TRP A 89 7.32 -11.48 -20.89
C TRP A 89 6.92 -12.90 -21.29
N ALA A 90 7.36 -13.38 -22.46
CA ALA A 90 7.11 -14.75 -22.87
C ALA A 90 7.74 -15.75 -21.89
N GLU A 91 9.01 -15.57 -21.54
CA GLU A 91 9.71 -16.42 -20.58
C GLU A 91 9.07 -16.36 -19.19
N THR A 92 8.75 -15.15 -18.69
CA THR A 92 8.11 -14.98 -17.38
C THR A 92 6.77 -15.72 -17.33
N TYR A 93 5.97 -15.65 -18.38
CA TYR A 93 4.68 -16.35 -18.46
C TYR A 93 4.84 -17.88 -18.48
N VAL A 94 5.82 -18.38 -19.24
CA VAL A 94 6.15 -19.82 -19.27
C VAL A 94 6.56 -20.29 -17.86
N ARG A 95 7.40 -19.55 -17.16
CA ARG A 95 7.83 -19.86 -15.79
C ARG A 95 6.67 -19.89 -14.80
N CYS A 96 5.75 -18.95 -14.89
CA CYS A 96 4.51 -18.93 -14.08
C CYS A 96 3.63 -20.17 -14.36
N ARG A 97 3.48 -20.57 -15.63
CA ARG A 97 2.72 -21.77 -16.01
C ARG A 97 3.40 -23.04 -15.50
N ARG A 98 4.73 -23.13 -15.59
CA ARG A 98 5.50 -24.24 -15.02
C ARG A 98 5.31 -24.35 -13.51
N LEU A 99 5.39 -23.22 -12.79
CA LEU A 99 5.15 -23.20 -11.35
C LEU A 99 3.74 -23.72 -11.01
N ALA A 100 2.73 -23.24 -11.71
CA ALA A 100 1.35 -23.67 -11.50
C ALA A 100 1.16 -25.17 -11.75
N SER A 101 1.70 -25.67 -12.87
CA SER A 101 1.68 -27.11 -13.20
C SER A 101 2.40 -27.97 -12.17
N ALA A 102 3.60 -27.57 -11.74
CA ALA A 102 4.37 -28.30 -10.74
C ALA A 102 3.64 -28.36 -9.39
N LEU A 103 3.01 -27.25 -8.97
CA LEU A 103 2.17 -27.21 -7.76
C LEU A 103 0.98 -28.17 -7.88
N GLN A 104 0.25 -28.16 -9.00
CA GLN A 104 -0.89 -29.05 -9.22
C GLN A 104 -0.47 -30.54 -9.24
N ARG A 105 0.69 -30.87 -9.82
CA ARG A 105 1.25 -32.24 -9.77
C ARG A 105 1.54 -32.72 -8.35
N ARG A 106 1.76 -31.79 -7.42
CA ARG A 106 1.91 -32.08 -5.97
C ARG A 106 0.58 -32.04 -5.21
N GLY A 107 -0.57 -31.94 -5.92
CA GLY A 107 -1.90 -31.89 -5.33
C GLY A 107 -2.23 -30.57 -4.67
N ILE A 108 -1.59 -29.48 -5.07
CA ILE A 108 -1.83 -28.11 -4.59
C ILE A 108 -2.81 -27.40 -5.54
N GLY A 109 -3.90 -26.85 -4.99
CA GLY A 109 -4.95 -26.19 -5.79
C GLY A 109 -5.89 -25.35 -4.94
N ALA A 110 -7.17 -25.32 -5.33
CA ALA A 110 -8.17 -24.48 -4.69
C ALA A 110 -8.30 -24.76 -3.18
N GLY A 111 -8.18 -23.69 -2.38
CA GLY A 111 -8.25 -23.76 -0.92
C GLY A 111 -6.90 -24.02 -0.23
N ASP A 112 -5.86 -24.39 -0.97
CA ASP A 112 -4.52 -24.58 -0.40
C ASP A 112 -3.75 -23.26 -0.31
N THR A 113 -2.88 -23.14 0.69
CA THR A 113 -2.00 -22.00 0.85
C THR A 113 -0.56 -22.34 0.48
N VAL A 114 0.04 -21.53 -0.37
CA VAL A 114 1.48 -21.54 -0.69
C VAL A 114 2.12 -20.30 -0.06
N SER A 115 2.97 -20.49 0.94
CA SER A 115 3.70 -19.42 1.58
C SER A 115 5.04 -19.17 0.90
N VAL A 116 5.45 -17.91 0.81
CA VAL A 116 6.71 -17.52 0.14
C VAL A 116 7.48 -16.54 1.00
N MET A 117 8.77 -16.85 1.28
CA MET A 117 9.70 -15.98 1.97
C MET A 117 10.91 -15.68 1.09
N ALA A 118 10.85 -14.59 0.38
CA ALA A 118 11.91 -14.17 -0.54
C ALA A 118 12.03 -12.64 -0.59
N PRO A 119 13.23 -12.10 -0.93
CA PRO A 119 13.39 -10.68 -1.22
C PRO A 119 12.79 -10.34 -2.59
N ASN A 120 13.01 -9.09 -3.07
CA ASN A 120 12.53 -8.68 -4.39
C ASN A 120 13.38 -9.29 -5.52
N ILE A 121 13.06 -10.52 -5.90
CA ILE A 121 13.73 -11.33 -6.93
C ILE A 121 12.71 -11.87 -7.94
N PRO A 122 13.13 -12.41 -9.09
CA PRO A 122 12.21 -12.95 -10.10
C PRO A 122 11.24 -13.99 -9.55
N ALA A 123 11.69 -14.93 -8.72
CA ALA A 123 10.83 -15.94 -8.11
C ALA A 123 9.67 -15.30 -7.31
N MET A 124 9.94 -14.24 -6.54
CA MET A 124 8.91 -13.52 -5.77
C MET A 124 7.88 -12.79 -6.66
N TYR A 125 8.30 -12.38 -7.86
CA TYR A 125 7.37 -11.86 -8.86
C TYR A 125 6.53 -12.97 -9.49
N GLU A 126 7.15 -14.07 -9.88
CA GLU A 126 6.54 -15.21 -10.56
C GLU A 126 5.47 -15.90 -9.70
N VAL A 127 5.68 -16.03 -8.39
CA VAL A 127 4.69 -16.61 -7.47
C VAL A 127 3.40 -15.81 -7.39
N SER A 128 3.43 -14.49 -7.66
CA SER A 128 2.23 -13.64 -7.70
C SER A 128 1.25 -14.05 -8.83
N PHE A 129 1.71 -14.81 -9.79
CA PHE A 129 0.91 -15.37 -10.89
C PHE A 129 0.83 -16.90 -10.80
N GLY A 130 1.95 -17.59 -10.66
CA GLY A 130 2.01 -19.06 -10.74
C GLY A 130 1.23 -19.74 -9.62
N VAL A 131 1.24 -19.23 -8.41
CA VAL A 131 0.46 -19.78 -7.30
C VAL A 131 -1.05 -19.64 -7.55
N PRO A 132 -1.58 -18.44 -7.86
CA PRO A 132 -3.00 -18.32 -8.19
C PRO A 132 -3.41 -19.01 -9.50
N MET A 133 -2.51 -19.18 -10.47
CA MET A 133 -2.77 -20.01 -11.68
C MET A 133 -2.97 -21.50 -11.34
N ALA A 134 -2.36 -21.99 -10.26
CA ALA A 134 -2.63 -23.33 -9.73
C ALA A 134 -3.98 -23.41 -9.01
N GLY A 135 -4.65 -22.26 -8.77
CA GLY A 135 -5.87 -22.13 -7.98
C GLY A 135 -5.61 -21.93 -6.49
N ALA A 136 -4.36 -21.91 -6.04
CA ALA A 136 -3.96 -21.78 -4.64
C ALA A 136 -3.88 -20.31 -4.20
N VAL A 137 -3.87 -20.09 -2.88
CA VAL A 137 -3.75 -18.77 -2.27
C VAL A 137 -2.28 -18.49 -1.94
N LEU A 138 -1.75 -17.39 -2.47
CA LEU A 138 -0.39 -16.96 -2.17
C LEU A 138 -0.34 -16.25 -0.81
N ASN A 139 0.50 -16.74 0.11
CA ASN A 139 0.80 -16.07 1.38
C ASN A 139 2.23 -15.53 1.37
N THR A 140 2.38 -14.21 1.32
CA THR A 140 3.69 -13.57 1.27
C THR A 140 4.20 -13.25 2.67
N LEU A 141 5.34 -13.86 3.05
CA LEU A 141 5.92 -13.74 4.38
C LEU A 141 6.90 -12.57 4.47
N ASN A 142 6.86 -11.87 5.58
CA ASN A 142 7.82 -10.81 5.86
C ASN A 142 9.18 -11.40 6.23
N ILE A 143 10.21 -11.11 5.43
CA ILE A 143 11.58 -11.63 5.54
C ILE A 143 12.33 -11.21 6.82
N ARG A 144 11.74 -10.39 7.68
CA ARG A 144 12.36 -9.91 8.93
C ARG A 144 11.67 -10.47 10.19
N LEU A 145 10.75 -11.40 10.02
CA LEU A 145 10.10 -12.07 11.15
C LEU A 145 11.03 -13.11 11.76
N ASP A 146 10.85 -13.35 13.04
CA ASP A 146 11.47 -14.44 13.77
C ASP A 146 10.73 -15.76 13.55
N SER A 147 11.33 -16.84 14.05
CA SER A 147 10.81 -18.20 13.86
C SER A 147 9.43 -18.41 14.49
N ASP A 148 9.14 -17.80 15.65
CA ASP A 148 7.87 -17.98 16.33
C ASP A 148 6.71 -17.30 15.56
N ALA A 149 6.94 -16.07 15.07
CA ALA A 149 5.97 -15.36 14.25
C ALA A 149 5.70 -16.06 12.92
N LEU A 150 6.73 -16.61 12.29
CA LEU A 150 6.60 -17.39 11.05
C LEU A 150 5.85 -18.71 11.31
N ALA A 151 6.19 -19.45 12.38
CA ALA A 151 5.50 -20.68 12.73
C ALA A 151 4.00 -20.43 12.94
N PHE A 152 3.65 -19.37 13.68
CA PHE A 152 2.24 -18.97 13.83
C PHE A 152 1.57 -18.72 12.47
N GLN A 153 2.21 -17.97 11.55
CA GLN A 153 1.61 -17.65 10.26
C GLN A 153 1.44 -18.89 9.38
N LEU A 154 2.43 -19.81 9.36
CA LEU A 154 2.38 -21.05 8.59
C LEU A 154 1.29 -22.01 9.12
N GLU A 155 1.16 -22.17 10.44
CA GLU A 155 0.10 -22.98 11.04
C GLU A 155 -1.30 -22.33 10.84
N HIS A 156 -1.43 -21.04 11.10
CA HIS A 156 -2.72 -20.33 10.98
C HIS A 156 -3.25 -20.34 9.54
N SER A 157 -2.36 -20.19 8.55
CA SER A 157 -2.70 -20.22 7.13
C SER A 157 -2.84 -21.64 6.56
N GLU A 158 -2.54 -22.70 7.34
CA GLU A 158 -2.52 -24.09 6.89
C GLU A 158 -1.63 -24.26 5.65
N THR A 159 -0.43 -23.68 5.69
CA THR A 159 0.51 -23.70 4.58
C THR A 159 0.87 -25.12 4.15
N ARG A 160 0.63 -25.46 2.88
CA ARG A 160 0.96 -26.74 2.27
C ARG A 160 2.35 -26.77 1.65
N VAL A 161 2.77 -25.64 1.08
CA VAL A 161 4.09 -25.46 0.45
C VAL A 161 4.72 -24.16 0.98
N LEU A 162 5.99 -24.24 1.32
CA LEU A 162 6.83 -23.08 1.65
C LEU A 162 7.92 -22.95 0.60
N ILE A 163 7.91 -21.86 -0.17
CA ILE A 163 8.98 -21.49 -1.09
C ILE A 163 9.85 -20.46 -0.37
N THR A 164 11.13 -20.70 -0.19
CA THR A 164 12.01 -19.83 0.61
C THR A 164 13.37 -19.63 -0.01
N ASP A 165 13.88 -18.40 0.04
CA ASP A 165 15.26 -18.11 -0.34
C ASP A 165 16.22 -18.67 0.73
N CYS A 166 17.29 -19.34 0.30
CA CYS A 166 18.28 -19.97 1.18
C CYS A 166 18.94 -19.00 2.15
N GLU A 167 18.98 -17.70 1.84
CA GLU A 167 19.45 -16.65 2.76
C GLU A 167 18.72 -16.68 4.11
N PHE A 168 17.48 -17.17 4.14
CA PHE A 168 16.65 -17.24 5.36
C PHE A 168 16.67 -18.62 6.02
N SER A 169 17.52 -19.54 5.57
CA SER A 169 17.56 -20.95 6.02
C SER A 169 17.64 -21.08 7.54
N LYS A 170 18.44 -20.26 8.22
CA LYS A 170 18.57 -20.29 9.68
C LYS A 170 17.22 -20.01 10.39
N THR A 171 16.51 -18.98 9.95
CA THR A 171 15.20 -18.62 10.51
C THR A 171 14.15 -19.66 10.18
N ILE A 172 14.14 -20.13 8.94
CA ILE A 172 13.19 -21.15 8.47
C ILE A 172 13.45 -22.50 9.17
N SER A 173 14.70 -22.92 9.37
CA SER A 173 15.02 -24.14 10.13
C SER A 173 14.45 -24.07 11.54
N GLY A 174 14.63 -22.93 12.25
CA GLY A 174 14.01 -22.70 13.54
C GLY A 174 12.47 -22.73 13.49
N THR A 175 11.89 -22.15 12.43
CA THR A 175 10.43 -22.16 12.20
C THR A 175 9.90 -23.58 12.02
N LEU A 176 10.54 -24.39 11.13
CA LEU A 176 10.12 -25.76 10.84
C LEU A 176 10.16 -26.66 12.08
N ALA A 177 11.14 -26.44 12.97
CA ALA A 177 11.25 -27.17 14.24
C ALA A 177 10.09 -26.90 15.21
N LEU A 178 9.38 -25.78 15.07
CA LEU A 178 8.21 -25.42 15.89
C LEU A 178 6.89 -25.98 15.34
N LEU A 179 6.87 -26.37 14.04
CA LEU A 179 5.63 -26.81 13.39
C LEU A 179 5.31 -28.28 13.71
N LYS A 180 4.05 -28.58 13.95
CA LYS A 180 3.56 -29.96 14.12
C LYS A 180 3.58 -30.76 12.82
N GLN A 181 3.29 -30.08 11.71
CA GLN A 181 3.27 -30.64 10.36
C GLN A 181 3.99 -29.67 9.43
N PRO A 182 5.29 -29.87 9.17
CA PRO A 182 6.03 -29.02 8.26
C PRO A 182 5.47 -29.10 6.82
N PRO A 183 5.39 -27.98 6.10
CA PRO A 183 4.99 -27.96 4.70
C PRO A 183 6.08 -28.60 3.81
N LEU A 184 5.73 -28.87 2.54
CA LEU A 184 6.75 -29.12 1.51
C LEU A 184 7.60 -27.85 1.36
N VAL A 185 8.91 -27.96 1.51
CA VAL A 185 9.85 -26.83 1.34
C VAL A 185 10.48 -26.89 -0.03
N ILE A 186 10.50 -25.75 -0.73
CA ILE A 186 11.16 -25.51 -2.00
C ILE A 186 12.17 -24.37 -1.78
N ASP A 187 13.44 -24.64 -2.04
CA ASP A 187 14.50 -23.65 -1.81
C ASP A 187 14.74 -22.81 -3.07
N ILE A 188 14.99 -21.53 -2.89
CA ILE A 188 15.45 -20.63 -3.95
C ILE A 188 16.93 -20.37 -3.72
N GLU A 189 17.77 -20.75 -4.68
CA GLU A 189 19.19 -20.38 -4.73
C GLU A 189 19.41 -19.22 -5.68
N ASP A 190 19.26 -18.00 -5.16
CA ASP A 190 19.49 -16.81 -5.99
C ASP A 190 20.98 -16.49 -6.09
N ILE A 191 21.47 -16.38 -7.33
CA ILE A 191 22.87 -16.07 -7.65
C ILE A 191 23.38 -14.77 -7.02
N LEU A 192 22.51 -13.83 -6.70
CA LEU A 192 22.84 -12.56 -6.03
C LEU A 192 22.59 -12.62 -4.51
N GLY A 193 22.20 -13.79 -3.99
CA GLY A 193 21.99 -14.02 -2.57
C GLY A 193 23.32 -14.22 -1.83
N GLU A 194 23.27 -14.08 -0.49
CA GLU A 194 24.42 -14.40 0.37
C GLU A 194 24.62 -15.91 0.55
N GLY A 195 23.77 -16.73 -0.10
CA GLY A 195 23.74 -18.17 0.08
C GLY A 195 23.04 -18.58 1.38
N GLY A 196 23.12 -19.86 1.72
CA GLY A 196 22.49 -20.47 2.88
C GLY A 196 22.36 -21.98 2.68
N GLU A 197 21.69 -22.65 3.61
CA GLU A 197 21.46 -24.10 3.53
C GLU A 197 20.16 -24.39 2.77
N ARG A 198 20.15 -25.44 1.96
CA ARG A 198 18.92 -26.02 1.43
C ARG A 198 18.21 -26.78 2.55
N LEU A 199 16.94 -26.49 2.74
CA LEU A 199 16.09 -27.13 3.74
C LEU A 199 15.07 -28.08 3.11
N GLY A 200 14.75 -27.85 1.85
CA GLY A 200 13.81 -28.63 1.05
C GLY A 200 14.44 -29.76 0.28
N GLN A 201 13.59 -30.50 -0.41
CA GLN A 201 14.01 -31.64 -1.26
C GLN A 201 14.28 -31.23 -2.71
N VAL A 202 13.83 -30.00 -3.11
CA VAL A 202 13.91 -29.52 -4.48
C VAL A 202 14.23 -28.03 -4.50
N GLU A 203 15.07 -27.64 -5.46
CA GLU A 203 15.38 -26.24 -5.73
C GLU A 203 14.32 -25.65 -6.68
N TYR A 204 14.09 -24.32 -6.62
CA TYR A 204 13.03 -23.64 -7.33
C TYR A 204 13.11 -23.79 -8.86
N GLU A 205 14.31 -23.65 -9.45
CA GLU A 205 14.49 -23.83 -10.90
C GLU A 205 14.23 -25.29 -11.32
N ASP A 206 14.69 -26.26 -10.53
CA ASP A 206 14.41 -27.68 -10.76
C ASP A 206 12.90 -27.96 -10.61
N PHE A 207 12.24 -27.35 -9.60
CA PHE A 207 10.81 -27.48 -9.41
C PHE A 207 10.02 -26.93 -10.60
N LEU A 208 10.46 -25.81 -11.19
CA LEU A 208 9.85 -25.26 -12.41
C LEU A 208 9.99 -26.26 -13.59
N LEU A 209 11.12 -26.98 -13.68
CA LEU A 209 11.34 -27.95 -14.76
C LEU A 209 10.42 -29.18 -14.65
N GLU A 210 9.90 -29.50 -13.46
CA GLU A 210 8.87 -30.52 -13.30
C GLU A 210 7.52 -30.12 -13.95
N GLY A 211 7.28 -28.83 -14.12
CA GLY A 211 6.02 -28.27 -14.64
C GLY A 211 5.93 -28.22 -16.16
N ASP A 212 4.71 -28.29 -16.66
CA ASP A 212 4.40 -28.16 -18.07
C ASP A 212 4.49 -26.69 -18.51
N PRO A 213 5.32 -26.32 -19.52
CA PRO A 213 5.41 -24.96 -20.05
C PRO A 213 4.13 -24.51 -20.74
N ASP A 214 3.30 -25.45 -21.19
CA ASP A 214 2.04 -25.18 -21.90
C ASP A 214 0.80 -25.39 -21.03
N PHE A 215 1.01 -25.47 -19.71
CA PHE A 215 -0.08 -25.65 -18.75
C PHE A 215 -1.22 -24.66 -18.96
N GLU A 216 -2.44 -25.19 -19.17
CA GLU A 216 -3.68 -24.41 -19.30
C GLU A 216 -4.31 -24.15 -17.93
N TRP A 217 -4.10 -22.95 -17.41
CA TRP A 217 -4.73 -22.52 -16.18
C TRP A 217 -6.13 -21.95 -16.43
N GLN A 218 -6.97 -21.95 -15.40
CA GLN A 218 -8.34 -21.46 -15.47
C GLN A 218 -8.48 -20.17 -14.64
N LEU A 219 -9.35 -19.26 -15.11
CA LEU A 219 -9.83 -18.16 -14.28
C LEU A 219 -10.63 -18.69 -13.08
N PRO A 220 -10.69 -17.93 -11.96
CA PRO A 220 -11.51 -18.35 -10.82
C PRO A 220 -12.97 -18.48 -11.23
N ALA A 221 -13.69 -19.42 -10.61
CA ALA A 221 -15.11 -19.60 -10.84
C ALA A 221 -15.92 -18.36 -10.38
N ASP A 222 -15.47 -17.73 -9.31
CA ASP A 222 -15.98 -16.46 -8.79
C ASP A 222 -14.81 -15.48 -8.62
N GLU A 223 -14.95 -14.27 -9.12
CA GLU A 223 -13.96 -13.20 -8.91
C GLU A 223 -13.80 -12.77 -7.43
N TRP A 224 -14.71 -13.26 -6.56
CA TRP A 224 -14.62 -13.14 -5.11
C TRP A 224 -13.74 -14.21 -4.46
N ASP A 225 -13.27 -15.22 -5.21
CA ASP A 225 -12.36 -16.24 -4.71
C ASP A 225 -11.05 -15.61 -4.19
N PRO A 226 -10.42 -16.21 -3.13
CA PRO A 226 -9.20 -15.67 -2.57
C PRO A 226 -8.03 -15.82 -3.55
N ILE A 227 -7.22 -14.77 -3.68
CA ILE A 227 -6.01 -14.77 -4.50
C ILE A 227 -4.74 -14.72 -3.64
N THR A 228 -4.72 -13.86 -2.62
CA THR A 228 -3.57 -13.76 -1.70
C THR A 228 -3.99 -13.52 -0.26
N LEU A 229 -3.10 -13.88 0.64
CA LEU A 229 -3.18 -13.70 2.08
C LEU A 229 -1.99 -12.83 2.53
N ASN A 230 -2.28 -11.79 3.29
CA ASN A 230 -1.27 -10.84 3.76
C ASN A 230 -1.44 -10.63 5.26
N TYR A 231 -0.41 -10.93 6.07
CA TYR A 231 -0.49 -10.73 7.51
C TYR A 231 -0.15 -9.29 7.91
N THR A 232 -0.98 -8.71 8.78
CA THR A 232 -0.69 -7.40 9.38
C THR A 232 0.30 -7.56 10.53
N SER A 233 1.05 -6.51 10.83
CA SER A 233 2.03 -6.50 11.93
C SER A 233 1.41 -6.42 13.33
N GLY A 234 0.12 -6.65 13.49
CA GLY A 234 -0.67 -6.61 14.74
C GLY A 234 -0.09 -5.72 15.85
N THR A 235 -0.79 -4.67 16.23
CA THR A 235 -0.35 -3.79 17.35
C THR A 235 -0.88 -4.25 18.71
N THR A 236 -1.74 -5.29 18.75
CA THR A 236 -2.51 -5.68 19.95
C THR A 236 -2.72 -7.19 20.10
N GLY A 237 -1.88 -8.03 19.50
CA GLY A 237 -2.04 -9.48 19.57
C GLY A 237 -1.43 -10.20 18.37
N ASN A 238 -1.86 -11.43 18.12
CA ASN A 238 -1.42 -12.20 16.95
C ASN A 238 -1.75 -11.46 15.64
N PRO A 239 -0.87 -11.53 14.62
CA PRO A 239 -1.10 -10.94 13.31
C PRO A 239 -2.42 -11.43 12.72
N LYS A 240 -3.18 -10.52 12.09
CA LYS A 240 -4.40 -10.89 11.36
C LYS A 240 -4.05 -11.19 9.91
N GLY A 241 -4.56 -12.29 9.38
CA GLY A 241 -4.41 -12.66 7.97
C GLY A 241 -5.48 -12.00 7.11
N VAL A 242 -5.12 -11.00 6.34
CA VAL A 242 -6.01 -10.26 5.44
C VAL A 242 -6.14 -11.01 4.12
N VAL A 243 -7.36 -11.38 3.75
CA VAL A 243 -7.64 -12.14 2.52
C VAL A 243 -8.03 -11.20 1.39
N TYR A 244 -7.30 -11.28 0.28
CA TYR A 244 -7.62 -10.59 -0.97
C TYR A 244 -8.42 -11.48 -1.91
N HIS A 245 -9.30 -10.88 -2.70
CA HIS A 245 -10.02 -11.55 -3.79
C HIS A 245 -9.53 -11.08 -5.17
N HIS A 246 -9.73 -11.90 -6.19
CA HIS A 246 -9.28 -11.63 -7.57
C HIS A 246 -9.80 -10.29 -8.11
N ARG A 247 -11.07 -9.97 -7.87
CA ARG A 247 -11.69 -8.71 -8.29
C ARG A 247 -10.94 -7.48 -7.74
N GLY A 248 -10.70 -7.44 -6.43
CA GLY A 248 -10.01 -6.32 -5.79
C GLY A 248 -8.58 -6.15 -6.30
N ALA A 249 -7.85 -7.27 -6.46
CA ALA A 249 -6.50 -7.27 -6.99
C ALA A 249 -6.45 -6.74 -8.45
N TYR A 250 -7.41 -7.16 -9.29
CA TYR A 250 -7.55 -6.66 -10.66
C TYR A 250 -7.81 -5.14 -10.69
N LEU A 251 -8.80 -4.69 -9.93
CA LEU A 251 -9.19 -3.27 -9.92
C LEU A 251 -8.10 -2.39 -9.32
N ASN A 252 -7.44 -2.81 -8.23
CA ASN A 252 -6.34 -2.03 -7.66
C ASN A 252 -5.13 -1.95 -8.59
N ALA A 253 -4.81 -3.02 -9.31
CA ALA A 253 -3.75 -2.99 -10.31
C ALA A 253 -4.01 -1.94 -11.41
N ILE A 254 -5.26 -1.84 -11.89
CA ILE A 254 -5.66 -0.80 -12.87
C ILE A 254 -5.72 0.58 -12.22
N SER A 255 -6.21 0.67 -10.96
CA SER A 255 -6.25 1.92 -10.20
C SER A 255 -4.86 2.56 -10.11
N ASN A 256 -3.82 1.78 -9.85
CA ASN A 256 -2.44 2.27 -9.81
C ASN A 256 -2.02 2.93 -11.14
N ILE A 257 -2.33 2.30 -12.28
CA ILE A 257 -1.99 2.85 -13.60
C ILE A 257 -2.67 4.20 -13.80
N VAL A 258 -3.97 4.28 -13.56
CA VAL A 258 -4.76 5.48 -13.83
C VAL A 258 -4.46 6.58 -12.82
N SER A 259 -4.45 6.27 -11.52
CA SER A 259 -4.21 7.26 -10.46
C SER A 259 -2.82 7.86 -10.51
N TRP A 260 -1.85 7.15 -11.08
CA TRP A 260 -0.47 7.62 -11.24
C TRP A 260 -0.16 8.09 -12.67
N SER A 261 -1.13 8.00 -13.58
CA SER A 261 -0.94 8.31 -15.01
C SER A 261 0.28 7.59 -15.59
N MET A 262 0.42 6.31 -15.27
CA MET A 262 1.57 5.51 -15.71
C MET A 262 1.54 5.32 -17.24
N PRO A 263 2.58 5.76 -17.96
CA PRO A 263 2.67 5.48 -19.38
C PRO A 263 2.87 3.98 -19.62
N GLN A 264 2.41 3.49 -20.77
CA GLN A 264 2.67 2.12 -21.18
C GLN A 264 4.19 1.87 -21.20
N HIS A 265 4.58 0.66 -20.78
CA HIS A 265 5.99 0.24 -20.75
C HIS A 265 6.86 0.97 -19.72
N SER A 266 6.27 1.47 -18.64
CA SER A 266 7.02 2.04 -17.54
C SER A 266 8.09 1.08 -17.02
N VAL A 267 9.19 1.63 -16.51
CA VAL A 267 10.25 0.87 -15.83
C VAL A 267 10.11 1.12 -14.32
N TYR A 268 9.83 0.05 -13.59
CA TYR A 268 9.56 0.10 -12.15
C TYR A 268 10.71 -0.52 -11.34
N LEU A 269 11.27 0.25 -10.39
CA LEU A 269 12.28 -0.24 -9.46
C LEU A 269 11.65 -0.73 -8.17
N TRP A 270 11.91 -1.99 -7.82
CA TRP A 270 11.39 -2.63 -6.64
C TRP A 270 12.15 -2.25 -5.36
N THR A 271 11.92 -1.05 -4.87
CA THR A 271 12.33 -0.58 -3.52
C THR A 271 11.27 -0.88 -2.46
N LEU A 272 10.00 -1.00 -2.87
CA LEU A 272 8.94 -1.53 -2.05
C LEU A 272 9.09 -3.05 -1.92
N PRO A 273 9.03 -3.65 -0.71
CA PRO A 273 9.06 -5.11 -0.58
C PRO A 273 7.83 -5.75 -1.26
N MET A 274 8.09 -6.73 -2.16
CA MET A 274 7.01 -7.46 -2.85
C MET A 274 6.10 -8.23 -1.90
N PHE A 275 6.63 -8.64 -0.74
CA PHE A 275 5.84 -9.35 0.27
C PHE A 275 4.87 -8.44 1.03
N HIS A 276 5.12 -7.13 1.09
CA HIS A 276 4.31 -6.21 1.88
C HIS A 276 3.06 -5.79 1.12
N CYS A 277 1.87 -6.10 1.68
CA CYS A 277 0.57 -5.91 1.02
C CYS A 277 0.61 -6.42 -0.43
N ASN A 278 1.27 -7.54 -0.65
CA ASN A 278 1.60 -8.14 -1.93
C ASN A 278 2.07 -7.10 -2.96
N GLY A 279 3.10 -6.34 -2.54
CA GLY A 279 3.74 -5.31 -3.35
C GLY A 279 2.78 -4.22 -3.83
N TRP A 280 1.72 -3.89 -3.07
CA TRP A 280 0.68 -2.91 -3.43
C TRP A 280 0.03 -3.19 -4.79
N CYS A 281 -0.12 -4.46 -5.14
CA CYS A 281 -0.62 -4.93 -6.44
C CYS A 281 0.29 -4.59 -7.64
N PHE A 282 1.50 -4.05 -7.43
CA PHE A 282 2.40 -3.70 -8.53
C PHE A 282 2.90 -4.89 -9.37
N PRO A 283 3.01 -6.15 -8.89
CA PRO A 283 3.26 -7.26 -9.81
C PRO A 283 2.23 -7.31 -10.94
N TRP A 284 0.97 -7.18 -10.62
CA TRP A 284 -0.14 -7.18 -11.57
C TRP A 284 -0.26 -5.87 -12.35
N THR A 285 0.00 -4.72 -11.70
CA THR A 285 0.06 -3.40 -12.35
C THR A 285 1.08 -3.40 -13.50
N MET A 286 2.28 -3.92 -13.25
CA MET A 286 3.35 -3.95 -14.24
C MET A 286 3.06 -4.93 -15.38
N ALA A 287 2.36 -6.03 -15.11
CA ALA A 287 1.89 -6.93 -16.16
C ALA A 287 0.80 -6.27 -17.02
N ALA A 288 -0.16 -5.55 -16.41
CA ALA A 288 -1.20 -4.82 -17.16
C ALA A 288 -0.60 -3.71 -18.05
N ASN A 289 0.50 -3.09 -17.61
CA ASN A 289 1.22 -2.05 -18.33
C ASN A 289 2.24 -2.59 -19.34
N ALA A 290 2.50 -3.91 -19.36
CA ALA A 290 3.61 -4.56 -20.05
C ALA A 290 4.95 -3.83 -19.79
N GLY A 291 5.16 -3.41 -18.54
CA GLY A 291 6.33 -2.65 -18.10
C GLY A 291 7.54 -3.54 -17.83
N THR A 292 8.63 -2.94 -17.38
CA THR A 292 9.84 -3.64 -16.98
C THR A 292 10.02 -3.50 -15.46
N ASN A 293 10.25 -4.60 -14.77
CA ASN A 293 10.50 -4.65 -13.34
C ASN A 293 12.00 -4.78 -13.09
N VAL A 294 12.60 -3.85 -12.37
CA VAL A 294 13.99 -3.93 -11.92
C VAL A 294 13.98 -4.44 -10.48
N CYS A 295 14.40 -5.69 -10.30
CA CYS A 295 14.45 -6.33 -9.00
C CYS A 295 15.64 -5.82 -8.17
N MET A 296 15.43 -5.63 -6.87
CA MET A 296 16.45 -5.18 -5.93
C MET A 296 16.32 -5.97 -4.64
N ARG A 297 17.26 -6.87 -4.36
CA ARG A 297 17.26 -7.71 -3.15
C ARG A 297 17.32 -6.89 -1.87
N ARG A 298 18.19 -5.87 -1.86
CA ARG A 298 18.41 -4.98 -0.72
C ARG A 298 18.31 -3.54 -1.17
N VAL A 299 17.63 -2.74 -0.36
CA VAL A 299 17.47 -1.31 -0.63
C VAL A 299 18.76 -0.59 -0.23
N ASP A 300 19.48 -0.06 -1.22
CA ASP A 300 20.70 0.72 -1.06
C ASP A 300 20.68 1.94 -1.97
N ALA A 301 21.05 3.12 -1.42
CA ALA A 301 20.94 4.38 -2.16
C ALA A 301 21.82 4.44 -3.41
N ALA A 302 23.05 3.93 -3.36
CA ALA A 302 23.95 3.95 -4.52
C ALA A 302 23.42 3.04 -5.63
N GLN A 303 22.91 1.86 -5.27
CA GLN A 303 22.28 0.94 -6.22
C GLN A 303 20.98 1.51 -6.80
N ILE A 304 20.19 2.26 -6.02
CA ILE A 304 18.98 2.94 -6.53
C ILE A 304 19.38 3.96 -7.61
N PHE A 305 20.33 4.86 -7.33
CA PHE A 305 20.80 5.86 -8.32
C PHE A 305 21.38 5.18 -9.56
N ALA A 306 22.23 4.16 -9.40
CA ALA A 306 22.77 3.40 -10.51
C ALA A 306 21.68 2.73 -11.36
N SER A 307 20.66 2.12 -10.71
CA SER A 307 19.52 1.48 -11.40
C SER A 307 18.69 2.52 -12.17
N ILE A 308 18.45 3.69 -11.58
CA ILE A 308 17.69 4.77 -12.24
C ILE A 308 18.37 5.17 -13.54
N GLN A 309 19.69 5.35 -13.52
CA GLN A 309 20.46 5.73 -14.70
C GLN A 309 20.55 4.58 -15.72
N THR A 310 20.99 3.39 -15.27
CA THR A 310 21.27 2.25 -16.16
C THR A 310 20.01 1.71 -16.83
N HIS A 311 18.92 1.64 -16.11
CA HIS A 311 17.67 1.03 -16.59
C HIS A 311 16.60 2.06 -16.94
N ARG A 312 16.91 3.36 -16.82
CA ARG A 312 15.96 4.46 -17.11
C ARG A 312 14.66 4.28 -16.30
N VAL A 313 14.82 4.00 -15.00
CA VAL A 313 13.69 3.81 -14.08
C VAL A 313 12.79 5.04 -14.09
N THR A 314 11.50 4.80 -14.31
CA THR A 314 10.49 5.87 -14.38
C THR A 314 9.62 5.94 -13.12
N HIS A 315 9.49 4.83 -12.39
CA HIS A 315 8.59 4.71 -11.24
C HIS A 315 9.22 3.89 -10.11
N MET A 316 8.94 4.28 -8.88
CA MET A 316 9.25 3.50 -7.68
C MET A 316 8.31 3.85 -6.53
N CYS A 317 8.09 2.91 -5.60
CA CYS A 317 7.33 3.14 -4.37
C CYS A 317 8.22 2.93 -3.17
N ALA A 318 8.12 3.80 -2.18
CA ALA A 318 8.91 3.65 -0.97
C ALA A 318 8.27 4.31 0.26
N ALA A 319 8.71 3.89 1.44
CA ALA A 319 8.46 4.60 2.68
C ALA A 319 9.38 5.82 2.81
N PRO A 320 9.02 6.83 3.63
CA PRO A 320 9.83 8.04 3.83
C PRO A 320 11.29 7.78 4.16
N ILE A 321 11.58 6.71 4.91
CA ILE A 321 12.96 6.35 5.29
C ILE A 321 13.86 6.06 4.08
N VAL A 322 13.33 5.45 3.02
CA VAL A 322 14.10 5.18 1.80
C VAL A 322 14.37 6.46 1.05
N TYR A 323 13.38 7.34 0.95
CA TYR A 323 13.56 8.65 0.30
C TYR A 323 14.53 9.55 1.08
N ASN A 324 14.50 9.54 2.41
CA ASN A 324 15.48 10.26 3.24
C ASN A 324 16.90 9.73 3.00
N MET A 325 17.07 8.41 2.91
CA MET A 325 18.38 7.81 2.58
C MET A 325 18.92 8.29 1.22
N LEU A 326 18.06 8.51 0.22
CA LEU A 326 18.45 9.08 -1.06
C LEU A 326 18.86 10.56 -0.93
N ILE A 327 18.12 11.34 -0.14
CA ILE A 327 18.43 12.75 0.13
C ILE A 327 19.80 12.89 0.82
N ASP A 328 20.06 12.05 1.82
CA ASP A 328 21.29 12.10 2.62
C ASP A 328 22.51 11.65 1.80
N LYS A 329 22.34 10.63 0.96
CA LYS A 329 23.46 10.06 0.18
C LYS A 329 23.89 10.96 -0.98
N GLN A 330 22.94 11.66 -1.61
CA GLN A 330 23.13 12.35 -2.88
C GLN A 330 23.63 11.39 -4.00
N PRO A 331 23.35 11.65 -5.25
CA PRO A 331 23.92 10.86 -6.35
C PRO A 331 25.44 11.12 -6.43
N ALA A 332 26.21 10.06 -6.67
CA ALA A 332 27.64 10.21 -6.95
C ALA A 332 27.84 11.05 -8.21
N GLU A 333 29.03 11.65 -8.34
CA GLU A 333 29.41 12.42 -9.54
C GLU A 333 29.23 11.56 -10.81
N GLY A 334 28.47 12.04 -11.77
CA GLY A 334 28.10 11.30 -12.99
C GLY A 334 26.85 10.43 -12.89
N LEU A 335 26.23 10.33 -11.72
CA LEU A 335 24.94 9.61 -11.53
C LEU A 335 23.74 10.58 -11.37
N ALA A 336 23.83 11.77 -11.93
CA ALA A 336 22.73 12.74 -11.92
C ALA A 336 21.50 12.18 -12.65
N ILE A 337 20.33 12.36 -12.07
CA ILE A 337 19.06 11.97 -12.68
C ILE A 337 18.70 13.00 -13.76
N ASP A 338 18.66 12.58 -15.02
CA ASP A 338 18.40 13.41 -16.20
C ASP A 338 16.96 13.31 -16.74
N HIS A 339 16.09 12.63 -16.00
CA HIS A 339 14.67 12.46 -16.31
C HIS A 339 13.84 12.45 -15.03
N VAL A 340 12.54 12.65 -15.17
CA VAL A 340 11.62 12.62 -14.02
C VAL A 340 11.39 11.18 -13.57
N VAL A 341 11.62 10.90 -12.29
CA VAL A 341 11.24 9.65 -11.63
C VAL A 341 9.99 9.91 -10.78
N SER A 342 8.91 9.23 -11.10
CA SER A 342 7.69 9.30 -10.30
C SER A 342 7.80 8.40 -9.06
N GLY A 343 7.49 8.94 -7.88
CA GLY A 343 7.56 8.22 -6.62
C GLY A 343 6.23 8.23 -5.86
N PHE A 344 5.68 7.05 -5.52
CA PHE A 344 4.68 6.96 -4.47
C PHE A 344 5.36 6.86 -3.11
N ILE A 345 4.90 7.68 -2.17
CA ILE A 345 5.34 7.66 -0.78
C ILE A 345 4.17 7.32 0.14
N ALA A 346 4.35 6.28 0.96
CA ALA A 346 3.36 5.84 1.95
C ALA A 346 4.00 5.03 3.09
N GLY A 347 3.16 4.41 3.93
CA GLY A 347 3.58 3.62 5.10
C GLY A 347 3.76 4.46 6.37
N ALA A 348 4.06 5.74 6.22
CA ALA A 348 4.01 6.79 7.23
C ALA A 348 3.75 8.13 6.54
N ALA A 349 3.25 9.12 7.26
CA ALA A 349 3.13 10.48 6.74
C ALA A 349 4.53 11.03 6.42
N PRO A 350 4.80 11.48 5.18
CA PRO A 350 6.11 12.01 4.82
C PRO A 350 6.30 13.39 5.45
N PRO A 351 7.42 13.65 6.13
CA PRO A 351 7.80 15.01 6.51
C PRO A 351 7.87 15.92 5.28
N ALA A 352 7.52 17.18 5.43
CA ALA A 352 7.60 18.17 4.35
C ALA A 352 9.03 18.27 3.76
N SER A 353 10.05 18.12 4.61
CA SER A 353 11.46 18.08 4.21
C SER A 353 11.78 16.92 3.26
N THR A 354 11.15 15.76 3.43
CA THR A 354 11.35 14.61 2.55
C THR A 354 10.78 14.89 1.15
N ILE A 355 9.55 15.40 1.05
CA ILE A 355 8.94 15.76 -0.24
C ILE A 355 9.80 16.82 -0.95
N LEU A 356 10.19 17.87 -0.21
CA LEU A 356 11.05 18.95 -0.72
C LEU A 356 12.40 18.44 -1.22
N GLY A 357 13.07 17.60 -0.44
CA GLY A 357 14.38 17.02 -0.79
C GLY A 357 14.29 16.17 -2.05
N MET A 358 13.26 15.36 -2.19
CA MET A 358 13.07 14.52 -3.37
C MET A 358 12.72 15.31 -4.63
N GLU A 359 11.90 16.36 -4.52
CA GLU A 359 11.63 17.25 -5.68
C GLU A 359 12.90 17.95 -6.16
N ARG A 360 13.82 18.33 -5.26
CA ARG A 360 15.14 18.88 -5.62
C ARG A 360 16.04 17.88 -6.34
N LEU A 361 15.90 16.58 -6.05
CA LEU A 361 16.61 15.50 -6.73
C LEU A 361 15.96 15.11 -8.08
N GLY A 362 14.88 15.78 -8.52
CA GLY A 362 14.21 15.51 -9.79
C GLY A 362 13.09 14.47 -9.71
N PHE A 363 12.65 14.09 -8.51
CA PHE A 363 11.52 13.19 -8.35
C PHE A 363 10.18 13.93 -8.35
N ASN A 364 9.17 13.29 -8.94
CA ASN A 364 7.79 13.71 -8.81
C ASN A 364 7.09 12.84 -7.74
N ILE A 365 7.11 13.30 -6.50
CA ILE A 365 6.55 12.54 -5.37
C ILE A 365 5.04 12.76 -5.27
N THR A 366 4.29 11.67 -5.11
CA THR A 366 2.85 11.67 -4.82
C THR A 366 2.61 10.90 -3.53
N HIS A 367 1.99 11.56 -2.55
CA HIS A 367 1.60 10.91 -1.31
C HIS A 367 0.36 10.04 -1.54
N VAL A 368 0.40 8.81 -1.05
CA VAL A 368 -0.70 7.86 -1.10
C VAL A 368 -0.91 7.26 0.28
N TYR A 369 -2.14 6.84 0.56
CA TYR A 369 -2.49 6.20 1.83
C TYR A 369 -3.36 4.97 1.58
N GLY A 370 -3.20 3.98 2.42
CA GLY A 370 -3.97 2.76 2.46
C GLY A 370 -3.40 1.80 3.51
N LEU A 371 -4.05 0.67 3.63
CA LEU A 371 -3.73 -0.37 4.60
C LEU A 371 -3.58 -1.72 3.87
N THR A 372 -3.18 -2.74 4.61
CA THR A 372 -3.22 -4.12 4.08
C THR A 372 -4.64 -4.47 3.65
N GLU A 373 -5.63 -4.05 4.42
CA GLU A 373 -7.06 -4.29 4.19
C GLU A 373 -7.62 -3.60 2.93
N THR A 374 -6.85 -2.68 2.33
CA THR A 374 -7.22 -2.00 1.08
C THR A 374 -6.25 -2.27 -0.07
N TYR A 375 -5.55 -3.42 -0.05
CA TYR A 375 -4.58 -3.83 -1.10
C TYR A 375 -3.38 -2.90 -1.27
N GLY A 376 -3.10 -2.03 -0.30
CA GLY A 376 -2.13 -0.94 -0.38
C GLY A 376 -2.83 0.40 -0.59
N PRO A 377 -2.36 1.27 -1.53
CA PRO A 377 -2.95 2.59 -1.73
C PRO A 377 -4.42 2.55 -2.13
N ALA A 378 -5.27 3.21 -1.35
CA ALA A 378 -6.70 3.41 -1.60
C ALA A 378 -7.07 4.90 -1.66
N SER A 379 -6.14 5.78 -1.28
CA SER A 379 -6.22 7.22 -1.53
C SER A 379 -4.95 7.75 -2.17
N VAL A 380 -5.09 8.84 -2.88
CA VAL A 380 -4.01 9.52 -3.61
C VAL A 380 -4.13 11.04 -3.41
N CYS A 381 -3.03 11.70 -3.11
CA CYS A 381 -2.96 13.15 -3.15
C CYS A 381 -2.94 13.61 -4.62
N ALA A 382 -4.12 13.59 -5.25
CA ALA A 382 -4.29 13.98 -6.64
C ALA A 382 -3.84 15.43 -6.82
N LYS A 383 -2.90 15.66 -7.74
CA LYS A 383 -2.34 16.99 -7.97
C LYS A 383 -3.20 17.76 -8.97
N HIS A 384 -3.57 18.99 -8.63
CA HIS A 384 -4.18 19.91 -9.58
C HIS A 384 -3.10 20.55 -10.47
N GLU A 385 -3.40 20.81 -11.73
CA GLU A 385 -2.47 21.42 -12.69
C GLU A 385 -1.88 22.75 -12.18
N HIS A 386 -2.71 23.59 -11.57
CA HIS A 386 -2.26 24.87 -11.03
C HIS A 386 -1.26 24.76 -9.87
N TRP A 387 -1.16 23.61 -9.19
CA TRP A 387 -0.15 23.42 -8.13
C TRP A 387 1.26 23.52 -8.67
N ALA A 388 1.50 23.19 -9.94
CA ALA A 388 2.81 23.31 -10.56
C ALA A 388 3.36 24.75 -10.54
N THR A 389 2.48 25.75 -10.50
CA THR A 389 2.83 27.19 -10.49
C THR A 389 2.95 27.79 -9.08
N LEU A 390 2.56 27.03 -8.04
CA LEU A 390 2.62 27.51 -6.65
C LEU A 390 4.06 27.52 -6.13
N PRO A 391 4.35 28.38 -5.14
CA PRO A 391 5.61 28.33 -4.41
C PRO A 391 5.87 26.91 -3.86
N LEU A 392 7.13 26.49 -3.87
CA LEU A 392 7.53 25.13 -3.51
C LEU A 392 7.01 24.70 -2.13
N GLY A 393 7.09 25.59 -1.12
CA GLY A 393 6.58 25.30 0.23
C GLY A 393 5.08 25.00 0.27
N GLU A 394 4.28 25.69 -0.58
CA GLU A 394 2.84 25.45 -0.67
C GLU A 394 2.52 24.13 -1.39
N ARG A 395 3.24 23.82 -2.49
CA ARG A 395 3.12 22.51 -3.15
C ARG A 395 3.41 21.35 -2.19
N VAL A 396 4.47 21.48 -1.42
CA VAL A 396 4.85 20.48 -0.41
C VAL A 396 3.77 20.32 0.66
N ARG A 397 3.20 21.44 1.15
CA ARG A 397 2.09 21.41 2.12
C ARG A 397 0.86 20.69 1.56
N LEU A 398 0.48 20.97 0.32
CA LEU A 398 -0.66 20.35 -0.34
C LEU A 398 -0.41 18.85 -0.59
N ASN A 399 0.78 18.48 -1.06
CA ASN A 399 1.16 17.10 -1.35
C ASN A 399 1.43 16.25 -0.08
N GLY A 400 1.54 16.86 1.09
CA GLY A 400 1.65 16.15 2.38
C GLY A 400 0.34 15.55 2.88
N ARG A 401 -0.80 15.84 2.27
CA ARG A 401 -2.11 15.28 2.62
C ARG A 401 -2.28 13.87 2.05
N GLN A 402 -3.14 13.05 2.66
CA GLN A 402 -3.44 11.70 2.15
C GLN A 402 -4.36 11.75 0.91
N GLY A 403 -4.99 12.88 0.66
CA GLY A 403 -5.69 13.16 -0.59
C GLY A 403 -7.13 12.70 -0.62
N VAL A 404 -7.53 12.12 -1.74
CA VAL A 404 -8.90 11.70 -2.06
C VAL A 404 -8.92 10.22 -2.43
N ALA A 405 -10.09 9.59 -2.56
CA ALA A 405 -10.21 8.21 -3.01
C ALA A 405 -9.45 7.98 -4.31
N SER A 406 -8.72 6.86 -4.40
CA SER A 406 -8.18 6.39 -5.68
C SER A 406 -9.33 6.03 -6.63
N LEU A 407 -9.08 6.00 -7.94
CA LEU A 407 -10.15 5.92 -8.93
C LEU A 407 -11.07 4.69 -8.79
N MET A 408 -10.53 3.56 -8.36
CA MET A 408 -11.30 2.31 -8.20
C MET A 408 -11.74 2.05 -6.76
N GLN A 409 -11.54 3.01 -5.86
CA GLN A 409 -12.11 3.04 -4.52
C GLN A 409 -13.39 3.90 -4.55
N GLU A 410 -14.53 3.29 -4.42
CA GLU A 410 -15.82 3.96 -4.63
C GLU A 410 -16.07 5.06 -3.59
N GLU A 411 -15.78 4.77 -2.32
CA GLU A 411 -16.01 5.75 -1.26
C GLU A 411 -14.84 5.78 -0.27
N LEU A 412 -14.36 6.98 0.00
CA LEU A 412 -13.50 7.36 1.11
C LEU A 412 -14.19 8.50 1.84
N THR A 413 -14.35 8.38 3.15
CA THR A 413 -15.04 9.37 3.97
C THR A 413 -14.40 9.44 5.35
N VAL A 414 -14.57 10.57 6.02
CA VAL A 414 -14.23 10.72 7.44
C VAL A 414 -15.54 10.87 8.21
N ARG A 415 -15.75 10.00 9.19
CA ARG A 415 -17.01 9.91 9.93
C ARG A 415 -16.78 9.86 11.43
N ASP A 416 -17.75 10.33 12.18
CA ASP A 416 -17.85 10.04 13.60
C ASP A 416 -18.05 8.52 13.80
N PRO A 417 -17.16 7.82 14.51
CA PRO A 417 -17.18 6.37 14.59
C PRO A 417 -18.40 5.79 15.32
N LEU A 418 -19.08 6.59 16.15
CA LEU A 418 -20.26 6.13 16.90
C LEU A 418 -21.55 6.36 16.12
N THR A 419 -21.70 7.52 15.51
CA THR A 419 -22.94 7.91 14.82
C THR A 419 -22.91 7.60 13.33
N LEU A 420 -21.75 7.30 12.77
CA LEU A 420 -21.48 7.11 11.34
C LEU A 420 -21.89 8.31 10.46
N LYS A 421 -22.05 9.48 11.07
CA LYS A 421 -22.32 10.72 10.34
C LYS A 421 -21.00 11.28 9.77
N PRO A 422 -20.98 11.75 8.52
CA PRO A 422 -19.78 12.39 7.98
C PRO A 422 -19.46 13.67 8.77
N VAL A 423 -18.17 13.92 8.97
CA VAL A 423 -17.70 15.18 9.57
C VAL A 423 -17.79 16.34 8.56
N PRO A 424 -17.91 17.60 9.03
CA PRO A 424 -17.81 18.76 8.13
C PRO A 424 -16.41 18.89 7.51
N TRP A 425 -16.32 19.59 6.38
CA TRP A 425 -15.08 19.86 5.68
C TRP A 425 -14.45 21.17 6.17
N ASP A 426 -14.08 21.21 7.44
CA ASP A 426 -13.59 22.39 8.15
C ASP A 426 -12.11 22.36 8.53
N SER A 427 -11.38 21.28 8.20
CA SER A 427 -9.99 21.02 8.59
C SER A 427 -9.79 20.83 10.11
N GLU A 428 -10.85 20.82 10.91
CA GLU A 428 -10.82 20.83 12.37
C GLU A 428 -11.50 19.61 13.00
N THR A 429 -12.72 19.30 12.53
CA THR A 429 -13.54 18.21 13.10
C THR A 429 -12.92 16.86 12.78
N ILE A 430 -12.49 16.13 13.84
CA ILE A 430 -11.85 14.83 13.73
C ILE A 430 -12.92 13.73 13.62
N GLY A 431 -12.71 12.80 12.70
CA GLY A 431 -13.44 11.56 12.58
C GLY A 431 -12.52 10.41 12.16
N GLU A 432 -13.08 9.22 12.04
CA GLU A 432 -12.38 8.04 11.53
C GLU A 432 -12.46 7.97 10.01
N ILE A 433 -11.33 7.64 9.36
CA ILE A 433 -11.32 7.33 7.92
C ILE A 433 -12.04 6.00 7.73
N MET A 434 -13.01 6.00 6.83
CA MET A 434 -13.74 4.79 6.45
C MET A 434 -13.76 4.62 4.95
N PHE A 435 -13.62 3.36 4.51
CA PHE A 435 -13.70 2.98 3.11
C PHE A 435 -14.93 2.11 2.83
N ARG A 436 -15.41 2.19 1.60
CA ARG A 436 -16.38 1.25 1.06
C ARG A 436 -16.16 1.11 -0.44
N GLY A 437 -15.97 -0.11 -0.92
CA GLY A 437 -15.71 -0.32 -2.35
C GLY A 437 -15.04 -1.63 -2.68
N ASN A 438 -14.72 -1.76 -3.96
CA ASN A 438 -14.24 -3.01 -4.55
C ASN A 438 -12.78 -3.36 -4.21
N ILE A 439 -11.98 -2.39 -3.77
CA ILE A 439 -10.59 -2.62 -3.33
C ILE A 439 -10.47 -2.65 -1.81
N THR A 440 -11.44 -3.27 -1.17
CA THR A 440 -11.43 -3.58 0.27
C THR A 440 -11.37 -5.10 0.44
N MET A 441 -10.62 -5.58 1.41
CA MET A 441 -10.38 -7.01 1.68
C MET A 441 -11.66 -7.85 1.71
N LYS A 442 -11.52 -9.17 1.54
CA LYS A 442 -12.61 -10.13 1.77
C LYS A 442 -12.94 -10.25 3.26
N GLY A 443 -11.95 -10.12 4.13
CA GLY A 443 -12.03 -10.24 5.57
C GLY A 443 -10.74 -10.79 6.18
N TYR A 444 -10.78 -11.08 7.48
CA TYR A 444 -9.68 -11.69 8.20
C TYR A 444 -9.84 -13.21 8.27
N LEU A 445 -8.81 -13.94 7.82
CA LEU A 445 -8.78 -15.41 7.84
C LEU A 445 -9.07 -15.92 9.24
N LYS A 446 -10.02 -16.88 9.37
CA LYS A 446 -10.41 -17.55 10.63
C LYS A 446 -10.76 -16.58 11.77
N ASN A 447 -11.15 -15.34 11.46
CA ASN A 447 -11.49 -14.34 12.47
C ASN A 447 -12.77 -13.57 12.08
N PRO A 448 -13.94 -14.22 12.12
CA PRO A 448 -15.22 -13.61 11.74
C PRO A 448 -15.58 -12.42 12.64
N ALA A 449 -15.29 -12.48 13.94
CA ALA A 449 -15.60 -11.39 14.88
C ALA A 449 -14.83 -10.11 14.52
N ALA A 450 -13.52 -10.21 14.25
CA ALA A 450 -12.74 -9.05 13.83
C ALA A 450 -13.15 -8.54 12.43
N THR A 451 -13.66 -9.43 11.57
CA THR A 451 -14.18 -9.04 10.25
C THR A 451 -15.48 -8.26 10.41
N GLU A 452 -16.39 -8.73 11.24
CA GLU A 452 -17.66 -8.05 11.54
C GLU A 452 -17.43 -6.68 12.18
N GLU A 453 -16.51 -6.58 13.15
CA GLU A 453 -16.09 -5.31 13.76
C GLU A 453 -15.53 -4.35 12.71
N ALA A 454 -14.61 -4.83 11.84
CA ALA A 454 -13.98 -4.01 10.80
C ALA A 454 -14.98 -3.51 9.75
N PHE A 455 -16.10 -4.20 9.52
CA PHE A 455 -17.14 -3.83 8.56
C PHE A 455 -18.43 -3.28 9.19
N ALA A 456 -18.37 -2.88 10.46
CA ALA A 456 -19.53 -2.38 11.18
C ALA A 456 -20.23 -1.24 10.43
N GLY A 457 -21.55 -1.24 10.41
CA GLY A 457 -22.35 -0.20 9.75
C GLY A 457 -22.17 -0.13 8.22
N GLY A 458 -21.59 -1.17 7.59
CA GLY A 458 -21.36 -1.24 6.14
C GLY A 458 -20.18 -0.41 5.64
N TRP A 459 -19.25 -0.09 6.52
CA TRP A 459 -18.00 0.62 6.23
C TRP A 459 -16.82 -0.17 6.74
N PHE A 460 -15.72 -0.13 6.01
CA PHE A 460 -14.44 -0.61 6.55
C PHE A 460 -13.83 0.48 7.44
N HIS A 461 -13.71 0.15 8.73
CA HIS A 461 -13.13 0.99 9.78
C HIS A 461 -11.60 0.86 9.78
N THR A 462 -10.90 1.96 9.54
CA THR A 462 -9.42 1.93 9.46
C THR A 462 -8.73 2.04 10.81
N GLY A 463 -9.40 2.63 11.80
CA GLY A 463 -8.80 3.04 13.07
C GLY A 463 -7.88 4.25 12.95
N ASP A 464 -7.78 4.89 11.77
CA ASP A 464 -6.99 6.10 11.55
C ASP A 464 -7.91 7.33 11.59
N LEU A 465 -7.55 8.34 12.38
CA LEU A 465 -8.31 9.56 12.58
C LEU A 465 -7.82 10.67 11.65
N ALA A 466 -8.75 11.39 11.06
CA ALA A 466 -8.47 12.45 10.11
C ALA A 466 -9.44 13.60 10.20
N VAL A 467 -9.10 14.70 9.55
CA VAL A 467 -10.00 15.80 9.19
C VAL A 467 -10.17 15.84 7.69
N VAL A 468 -11.19 16.57 7.21
CA VAL A 468 -11.39 16.83 5.79
C VAL A 468 -11.18 18.33 5.55
N ASP A 469 -10.29 18.65 4.62
CA ASP A 469 -10.09 20.05 4.19
C ASP A 469 -11.27 20.52 3.32
N PRO A 470 -11.51 21.86 3.18
CA PRO A 470 -12.61 22.39 2.37
C PRO A 470 -12.63 21.96 0.90
N ASP A 471 -11.50 21.53 0.36
CA ASP A 471 -11.35 20.97 -0.98
C ASP A 471 -11.54 19.44 -1.06
N GLY A 472 -11.99 18.80 0.04
CA GLY A 472 -12.32 17.39 0.11
C GLY A 472 -11.13 16.47 0.36
N TYR A 473 -9.91 17.00 0.52
CA TYR A 473 -8.72 16.19 0.82
C TYR A 473 -8.69 15.81 2.29
N ILE A 474 -8.42 14.54 2.57
CA ILE A 474 -8.24 14.09 3.94
C ILE A 474 -6.81 14.36 4.43
N LYS A 475 -6.70 14.64 5.72
CA LYS A 475 -5.43 14.78 6.43
C LYS A 475 -5.47 13.99 7.72
N ILE A 476 -4.64 12.94 7.81
CA ILE A 476 -4.51 12.11 9.01
C ILE A 476 -3.99 12.97 10.15
N LYS A 477 -4.63 12.83 11.30
CA LYS A 477 -4.23 13.45 12.57
C LYS A 477 -3.53 12.47 13.49
N ASP A 478 -4.08 11.26 13.62
CA ASP A 478 -3.47 10.19 14.43
C ASP A 478 -4.17 8.85 14.18
N ARG A 479 -3.70 7.81 14.88
CA ARG A 479 -4.47 6.60 15.10
C ARG A 479 -5.35 6.75 16.34
N SER A 480 -6.53 6.17 16.33
CA SER A 480 -7.43 6.20 17.49
C SER A 480 -6.78 5.68 18.77
N LYS A 481 -5.84 4.71 18.64
CA LYS A 481 -5.07 4.14 19.75
C LYS A 481 -3.85 4.96 20.16
N ASP A 482 -3.41 5.93 19.36
CA ASP A 482 -2.20 6.72 19.58
C ASP A 482 -2.52 8.16 20.02
N VAL A 483 -3.78 8.61 19.91
CA VAL A 483 -4.25 9.88 20.49
C VAL A 483 -4.01 9.89 22.00
N ILE A 484 -3.44 10.96 22.48
CA ILE A 484 -3.12 11.17 23.90
C ILE A 484 -4.21 12.03 24.51
N ILE A 485 -4.91 11.54 25.52
CA ILE A 485 -6.02 12.26 26.17
C ILE A 485 -5.50 12.91 27.45
N SER A 486 -5.11 14.18 27.36
CA SER A 486 -4.51 14.93 28.46
C SER A 486 -5.47 15.98 29.02
N GLY A 487 -5.98 15.74 30.23
CA GLY A 487 -6.89 16.67 30.88
C GLY A 487 -8.21 16.90 30.13
N GLY A 488 -8.64 15.92 29.33
CA GLY A 488 -9.84 16.01 28.47
C GLY A 488 -9.57 16.56 27.06
N GLU A 489 -8.33 16.99 26.76
CA GLU A 489 -7.93 17.48 25.45
C GLU A 489 -7.26 16.36 24.64
N ASN A 490 -7.61 16.26 23.37
CA ASN A 490 -7.00 15.29 22.43
C ASN A 490 -5.71 15.89 21.85
N ILE A 491 -4.59 15.21 22.08
CA ILE A 491 -3.28 15.56 21.52
C ILE A 491 -2.93 14.53 20.44
N SER A 492 -2.73 15.02 19.21
CA SER A 492 -2.21 14.20 18.13
C SER A 492 -0.71 13.93 18.39
N SER A 493 -0.35 12.65 18.49
CA SER A 493 1.04 12.25 18.59
C SER A 493 1.84 12.63 17.34
N ILE A 494 1.21 12.57 16.14
CA ILE A 494 1.81 12.96 14.87
C ILE A 494 2.11 14.46 14.82
N GLU A 495 1.22 15.30 15.33
CA GLU A 495 1.45 16.75 15.36
C GLU A 495 2.71 17.11 16.17
N VAL A 496 2.90 16.44 17.29
CA VAL A 496 4.08 16.65 18.14
C VAL A 496 5.34 16.10 17.46
N GLU A 497 5.24 14.92 16.82
CA GLU A 497 6.33 14.33 16.04
C GLU A 497 6.77 15.22 14.88
N ASP A 498 5.85 15.82 14.15
CA ASP A 498 6.14 16.75 13.05
C ASP A 498 6.97 17.95 13.49
N ILE A 499 6.72 18.45 14.69
CA ILE A 499 7.54 19.53 15.28
C ILE A 499 8.91 19.01 15.67
N LEU A 500 8.98 17.84 16.31
CA LEU A 500 10.25 17.22 16.71
C LEU A 500 11.16 16.94 15.51
N TYR A 501 10.61 16.51 14.37
CA TYR A 501 11.38 16.29 13.13
C TYR A 501 11.99 17.57 12.54
N ARG A 502 11.51 18.76 12.90
CA ARG A 502 12.09 20.05 12.49
C ARG A 502 13.32 20.43 13.31
N HIS A 503 13.54 19.80 14.46
CA HIS A 503 14.70 20.07 15.28
C HIS A 503 15.97 19.51 14.61
N PRO A 504 17.06 20.32 14.47
CA PRO A 504 18.23 19.96 13.67
C PRO A 504 18.94 18.68 14.13
N ALA A 505 18.92 18.37 15.42
CA ALA A 505 19.57 17.20 16.01
C ALA A 505 18.73 15.92 15.92
N VAL A 506 17.43 15.99 15.58
CA VAL A 506 16.51 14.84 15.58
C VAL A 506 16.59 14.10 14.27
N GLU A 507 16.85 12.79 14.33
CA GLU A 507 16.75 11.86 13.21
C GLU A 507 15.37 11.20 13.17
N VAL A 508 14.91 10.69 14.34
CA VAL A 508 13.61 10.02 14.48
C VAL A 508 12.95 10.45 15.77
N ALA A 509 11.65 10.68 15.71
CA ALA A 509 10.82 10.94 16.88
C ALA A 509 9.59 10.02 16.88
N ALA A 510 9.20 9.57 18.08
CA ALA A 510 7.94 8.89 18.34
C ALA A 510 7.34 9.45 19.63
N VAL A 511 6.06 9.78 19.60
CA VAL A 511 5.35 10.31 20.78
C VAL A 511 4.27 9.34 21.19
N VAL A 512 4.22 9.02 22.48
CA VAL A 512 3.25 8.10 23.06
C VAL A 512 2.63 8.68 24.32
N ALA A 513 1.44 8.22 24.65
CA ALA A 513 0.82 8.50 25.95
C ALA A 513 1.60 7.84 27.08
N LYS A 514 1.80 8.59 28.18
CA LYS A 514 2.22 8.05 29.47
C LYS A 514 1.19 8.42 30.53
N PRO A 515 0.87 7.50 31.47
CA PRO A 515 -0.04 7.81 32.57
C PRO A 515 0.44 8.98 33.42
N ASP A 516 -0.47 9.88 33.79
CA ASP A 516 -0.22 11.02 34.66
C ASP A 516 -1.34 11.14 35.71
N PRO A 517 -1.00 11.25 36.99
CA PRO A 517 -2.01 11.29 38.08
C PRO A 517 -2.95 12.48 38.00
N LYS A 518 -2.51 13.60 37.38
CA LYS A 518 -3.28 14.85 37.31
C LYS A 518 -4.05 14.97 36.01
N TRP A 519 -3.45 14.55 34.90
CA TRP A 519 -3.97 14.80 33.55
C TRP A 519 -4.55 13.55 32.87
N GLY A 520 -4.48 12.36 33.54
CA GLY A 520 -4.82 11.06 32.97
C GLY A 520 -3.67 10.55 32.11
N GLU A 521 -3.42 11.21 31.00
CA GLU A 521 -2.28 10.94 30.13
C GLU A 521 -1.51 12.22 29.81
N VAL A 522 -0.23 12.06 29.46
CA VAL A 522 0.64 13.16 28.99
C VAL A 522 1.53 12.66 27.83
N PRO A 523 1.91 13.52 26.88
CA PRO A 523 2.82 13.14 25.82
C PRO A 523 4.25 12.92 26.35
N CYS A 524 4.84 11.78 25.95
CA CYS A 524 6.24 11.42 26.14
C CYS A 524 6.91 11.26 24.79
N ALA A 525 7.98 11.99 24.52
CA ALA A 525 8.73 11.92 23.28
C ALA A 525 9.90 10.95 23.41
N TYR A 526 9.98 9.98 22.49
CA TYR A 526 11.15 9.15 22.26
C TYR A 526 11.92 9.71 21.07
N ILE A 527 13.22 9.94 21.23
CA ILE A 527 14.04 10.62 20.22
C ILE A 527 15.31 9.83 19.93
N GLN A 528 15.53 9.57 18.66
CA GLN A 528 16.81 9.13 18.13
C GLN A 528 17.50 10.33 17.50
N LEU A 529 18.70 10.65 17.97
CA LEU A 529 19.49 11.75 17.45
C LEU A 529 20.26 11.33 16.20
N LYS A 530 20.54 12.28 15.31
CA LYS A 530 21.43 12.10 14.18
C LYS A 530 22.85 11.70 14.65
N PRO A 531 23.60 10.93 13.86
CA PRO A 531 24.98 10.59 14.19
C PRO A 531 25.82 11.83 14.50
N GLY A 532 26.45 11.84 15.67
CA GLY A 532 27.29 12.96 16.11
C GLY A 532 26.55 14.19 16.65
N ALA A 533 25.21 14.21 16.61
CA ALA A 533 24.42 15.28 17.21
C ALA A 533 24.18 15.03 18.70
N SER A 534 23.98 16.11 19.46
CA SER A 534 23.59 16.09 20.87
C SER A 534 22.42 17.05 21.10
N ALA A 535 21.53 16.71 22.00
CA ALA A 535 20.49 17.58 22.53
C ALA A 535 20.10 17.11 23.93
N THR A 536 19.70 18.06 24.76
CA THR A 536 19.16 17.79 26.10
C THR A 536 17.62 17.71 26.06
N GLU A 537 17.03 17.11 27.09
CA GLU A 537 15.57 17.09 27.24
C GLU A 537 14.98 18.51 27.25
N GLU A 538 15.62 19.45 27.93
CA GLU A 538 15.12 20.82 28.06
C GLU A 538 15.22 21.59 26.72
N GLU A 539 16.26 21.37 25.91
CA GLU A 539 16.36 21.95 24.56
C GLU A 539 15.23 21.48 23.67
N ILE A 540 14.96 20.17 23.65
CA ILE A 540 13.86 19.59 22.89
C ILE A 540 12.52 20.15 23.36
N ARG A 541 12.28 20.21 24.67
CA ARG A 541 11.03 20.73 25.24
C ARG A 541 10.86 22.22 24.97
N SER A 542 11.94 22.99 25.05
CA SER A 542 11.91 24.42 24.72
C SER A 542 11.58 24.64 23.26
N PHE A 543 12.21 23.88 22.36
CA PHE A 543 11.86 23.90 20.95
C PHE A 543 10.36 23.58 20.69
N CYS A 544 9.82 22.58 21.39
CA CYS A 544 8.39 22.27 21.29
C CYS A 544 7.50 23.41 21.83
N ARG A 545 7.90 24.11 22.91
CA ARG A 545 7.12 25.24 23.47
C ARG A 545 7.00 26.42 22.50
N GLU A 546 7.99 26.61 21.63
CA GLU A 546 7.97 27.69 20.64
C GLU A 546 7.01 27.40 19.46
N HIS A 547 6.65 26.12 19.25
CA HIS A 547 5.93 25.68 18.06
C HIS A 547 4.59 24.99 18.35
N LEU A 548 4.32 24.64 19.62
CA LEU A 548 3.11 23.91 20.03
C LEU A 548 2.36 24.64 21.13
N ALA A 549 1.05 24.42 21.20
CA ALA A 549 0.26 24.81 22.37
C ALA A 549 0.84 24.11 23.64
N HIS A 550 0.85 24.83 24.76
CA HIS A 550 1.53 24.41 25.99
C HIS A 550 1.14 23.01 26.49
N PHE A 551 -0.12 22.61 26.34
CA PHE A 551 -0.61 21.29 26.76
C PHE A 551 -0.14 20.14 25.87
N LYS A 552 0.30 20.41 24.63
CA LYS A 552 0.83 19.44 23.67
C LYS A 552 2.33 19.18 23.84
N VAL A 553 3.03 20.01 24.62
CA VAL A 553 4.48 19.88 24.84
C VAL A 553 4.78 18.59 25.61
N PRO A 554 5.72 17.75 25.13
CA PRO A 554 6.10 16.54 25.85
C PRO A 554 6.52 16.83 27.31
N LYS A 555 5.99 16.04 28.25
CA LYS A 555 6.35 16.15 29.65
C LYS A 555 7.69 15.51 29.95
N SER A 556 8.09 14.53 29.16
CA SER A 556 9.38 13.83 29.26
C SER A 556 9.93 13.50 27.89
N VAL A 557 11.26 13.41 27.80
CA VAL A 557 11.98 13.02 26.58
C VAL A 557 12.91 11.86 26.91
N VAL A 558 12.86 10.80 26.13
CA VAL A 558 13.70 9.62 26.24
C VAL A 558 14.56 9.50 24.99
N PHE A 559 15.88 9.50 25.15
CA PHE A 559 16.81 9.33 24.04
C PHE A 559 17.17 7.86 23.85
N GLY A 560 17.18 7.38 22.61
CA GLY A 560 17.54 6.00 22.27
C GLY A 560 17.07 5.59 20.89
N GLN A 561 17.35 4.35 20.54
CA GLN A 561 16.86 3.77 19.28
C GLN A 561 15.36 3.50 19.39
N ILE A 562 14.63 3.85 18.33
CA ILE A 562 13.18 3.67 18.27
C ILE A 562 12.86 2.41 17.45
N PRO A 563 12.12 1.44 18.03
CA PRO A 563 11.79 0.20 17.35
C PRO A 563 10.90 0.47 16.13
N ARG A 564 11.22 -0.21 15.01
CA ARG A 564 10.52 -0.08 13.75
C ARG A 564 10.08 -1.43 13.21
N THR A 565 9.07 -1.43 12.38
CA THR A 565 8.72 -2.60 11.55
C THR A 565 9.74 -2.77 10.42
N SER A 566 9.67 -3.90 9.73
CA SER A 566 10.46 -4.17 8.52
C SER A 566 10.27 -3.15 7.41
N THR A 567 9.12 -2.46 7.39
CA THR A 567 8.79 -1.41 6.42
C THR A 567 9.17 -0.02 6.90
N GLY A 568 9.85 0.09 8.06
CA GLY A 568 10.28 1.37 8.64
C GLY A 568 9.23 2.07 9.51
N LYS A 569 8.04 1.49 9.71
CA LYS A 569 6.99 2.06 10.55
C LYS A 569 7.35 1.97 12.03
N LEU A 570 7.16 3.05 12.78
CA LEU A 570 7.45 3.09 14.22
C LEU A 570 6.51 2.15 15.00
N GLN A 571 7.09 1.37 15.92
CA GLN A 571 6.34 0.45 16.78
C GLN A 571 6.03 1.13 18.13
N LYS A 572 5.16 2.15 18.12
CA LYS A 572 4.80 2.94 19.31
C LYS A 572 4.30 2.08 20.48
N PHE A 573 3.64 0.95 20.20
CA PHE A 573 3.15 0.05 21.24
C PHE A 573 4.27 -0.52 22.13
N LYS A 574 5.50 -0.69 21.61
CA LYS A 574 6.67 -1.12 22.39
C LYS A 574 7.24 0.00 23.27
N LEU A 575 6.83 1.24 23.05
CA LEU A 575 7.29 2.41 23.80
C LEU A 575 6.34 2.80 24.93
N ARG A 576 5.13 2.24 24.94
CA ARG A 576 4.09 2.60 25.93
C ARG A 576 4.34 2.01 27.31
N GLY A 577 5.20 1.03 27.50
CA GLY A 577 5.71 0.48 28.74
C GLY A 577 4.66 -0.15 29.62
#